data_f05cadd9750e9291b4c35c72d8d31ead
#
_entry.id   f05cadd9750e9291b4c35c72d8d31ead
#
_cell.length_a   1.000
_cell.length_b   1.000
_cell.length_c   1.000
_cell.angle_alpha   90.00
_cell.angle_beta   90.00
_cell.angle_gamma   90.00
#
_symmetry.space_group_name_H-M   'P 1'
#
loop_
_entity.id
_entity.type
_entity.pdbx_description
1 polymer ?
#
loop_
_entity_poly.entity_id
_entity_poly.type
_entity_poly.pdbx_seq_one_letter_code
_entity_poly.pdbx_strand_id
1 'polypeptide(L)'
;MRRPPKALIFTTINWAATAQLALALISKGFEVASIAPREHGIHTVSGIKAHFRSVSYTATPSFVASVLELWSPDIVIPCDDLATFCLHDLYYKAIRGEGRQPSTIKAVIETSLGDPESYPTAQKKSEFIAFAGREGLSVPETIAINHPADLALRLETSGFPQVLKLDKTSSGLGVRIVNNQDEANRAYHDLVTMFGWFRATKRALKQLSVEPFVRQWRDETPTITLQRYVAGVPANRSVLCWKGEVLAGLSVEAIRTAHATGPATVIRTLDHAEMEQTARHVIRRLGLSGFVGFDFILGASSGRAFLIEMNPRPTPICHFSFDAETDMAGALFMKLTDGRPRESGLRSAGKVIALFPGEFWRDPNSEYLLAGYNDEPLAEPRLISAYARPLSPHSLSWISNLCFQFLDALLPGRVPG
;
A
#
# COMPACT_ATOMS: atom_id res chain seq x y z
N MET A 1 -0.09 -1.42 -36.19
CA MET A 1 0.42 -1.62 -34.84
C MET A 1 -0.69 -1.20 -33.87
N ARG A 2 -1.00 -2.00 -32.84
CA ARG A 2 -1.90 -1.55 -31.75
C ARG A 2 -1.27 -0.35 -31.05
N ARG A 3 -2.08 0.60 -30.56
CA ARG A 3 -1.57 1.71 -29.76
C ARG A 3 -0.91 1.20 -28.46
N PRO A 4 0.08 1.90 -27.91
CA PRO A 4 0.60 1.60 -26.58
C PRO A 4 -0.52 1.60 -25.54
N PRO A 5 -0.52 0.66 -24.58
CA PRO A 5 -1.49 0.66 -23.50
C PRO A 5 -1.29 1.87 -22.59
N LYS A 6 -2.39 2.46 -22.14
CA LYS A 6 -2.42 3.63 -21.26
C LYS A 6 -2.62 3.23 -19.81
N ALA A 7 -1.67 3.57 -18.94
CA ALA A 7 -1.76 3.38 -17.51
C ALA A 7 -1.93 4.72 -16.78
N LEU A 8 -2.90 4.79 -15.88
CA LEU A 8 -3.05 5.92 -14.96
C LEU A 8 -2.59 5.51 -13.57
N ILE A 9 -1.50 6.06 -13.10
CA ILE A 9 -1.04 5.92 -11.73
C ILE A 9 -1.79 6.92 -10.85
N PHE A 10 -2.40 6.43 -9.78
CA PHE A 10 -3.14 7.27 -8.84
C PHE A 10 -2.60 7.10 -7.43
N THR A 11 -2.12 8.19 -6.83
CA THR A 11 -1.65 8.25 -5.45
C THR A 11 -2.12 9.52 -4.75
N THR A 12 -2.34 9.43 -3.45
CA THR A 12 -2.69 10.55 -2.58
C THR A 12 -1.55 10.95 -1.64
N ILE A 13 -0.48 10.16 -1.60
CA ILE A 13 0.68 10.35 -0.71
C ILE A 13 1.98 10.36 -1.51
N ASN A 14 3.03 10.96 -0.94
CA ASN A 14 4.33 11.11 -1.61
C ASN A 14 5.26 9.91 -1.31
N TRP A 15 5.09 8.82 -2.07
CA TRP A 15 5.95 7.64 -1.99
C TRP A 15 6.86 7.49 -3.22
N ALA A 16 8.16 7.30 -3.01
CA ALA A 16 9.13 7.11 -4.08
C ALA A 16 8.81 5.86 -4.94
N ALA A 17 8.36 4.77 -4.33
CA ALA A 17 8.00 3.54 -5.02
C ALA A 17 6.92 3.74 -6.10
N THR A 18 6.03 4.73 -5.96
CA THR A 18 5.06 5.10 -6.99
C THR A 18 5.76 5.63 -8.25
N ALA A 19 6.79 6.45 -8.08
CA ALA A 19 7.56 6.97 -9.21
C ALA A 19 8.43 5.89 -9.87
N GLN A 20 8.97 4.95 -9.06
CA GLN A 20 9.72 3.79 -9.58
C GLN A 20 8.82 2.85 -10.38
N LEU A 21 7.58 2.62 -9.93
CA LEU A 21 6.60 1.88 -10.73
C LEU A 21 6.28 2.58 -12.05
N ALA A 22 6.15 3.91 -12.05
CA ALA A 22 5.95 4.67 -13.29
C ALA A 22 7.10 4.43 -14.28
N LEU A 23 8.36 4.49 -13.81
CA LEU A 23 9.53 4.19 -14.63
C LEU A 23 9.52 2.76 -15.19
N ALA A 24 9.16 1.78 -14.36
CA ALA A 24 9.03 0.39 -14.79
C ALA A 24 7.98 0.24 -15.90
N LEU A 25 6.81 0.86 -15.76
CA LEU A 25 5.76 0.84 -16.80
C LEU A 25 6.22 1.51 -18.10
N ILE A 26 6.85 2.70 -18.01
CA ILE A 26 7.38 3.43 -19.16
C ILE A 26 8.42 2.58 -19.90
N SER A 27 9.32 1.91 -19.17
CA SER A 27 10.35 1.05 -19.76
C SER A 27 9.80 -0.14 -20.56
N LYS A 28 8.57 -0.56 -20.26
CA LYS A 28 7.86 -1.62 -21.00
C LYS A 28 7.04 -1.11 -22.17
N GLY A 29 6.93 0.20 -22.35
CA GLY A 29 6.24 0.82 -23.48
C GLY A 29 4.82 1.33 -23.19
N PHE A 30 4.44 1.45 -21.91
CA PHE A 30 3.19 2.12 -21.54
C PHE A 30 3.23 3.63 -21.81
N GLU A 31 2.09 4.19 -22.21
CA GLU A 31 1.81 5.60 -22.03
C GLU A 31 1.29 5.81 -20.60
N VAL A 32 2.09 6.49 -19.76
CA VAL A 32 1.78 6.69 -18.35
C VAL A 32 1.30 8.11 -18.10
N ALA A 33 0.19 8.25 -17.37
CA ALA A 33 -0.24 9.49 -16.75
C ALA A 33 -0.29 9.32 -15.22
N SER A 34 -0.32 10.42 -14.47
CA SER A 34 -0.38 10.39 -13.01
C SER A 34 -1.43 11.32 -12.44
N ILE A 35 -2.18 10.85 -11.43
CA ILE A 35 -2.85 11.68 -10.42
C ILE A 35 -1.99 11.59 -9.17
N ALA A 36 -1.44 12.71 -8.72
CA ALA A 36 -0.58 12.77 -7.55
C ALA A 36 -0.61 14.15 -6.89
N PRO A 37 -0.26 14.24 -5.58
CA PRO A 37 -0.06 15.52 -4.90
C PRO A 37 0.95 16.40 -5.63
N ARG A 38 0.80 17.72 -5.50
CA ARG A 38 1.65 18.71 -6.21
C ARG A 38 3.13 18.54 -5.90
N GLU A 39 3.46 18.14 -4.69
CA GLU A 39 4.82 17.95 -4.17
C GLU A 39 5.40 16.55 -4.47
N HIS A 40 4.65 15.66 -5.11
CA HIS A 40 5.09 14.29 -5.36
C HIS A 40 6.22 14.24 -6.38
N GLY A 41 7.30 13.48 -6.06
CA GLY A 41 8.45 13.29 -6.94
C GLY A 41 8.14 12.70 -8.32
N ILE A 42 6.98 12.02 -8.50
CA ILE A 42 6.54 11.50 -9.79
C ILE A 42 6.43 12.58 -10.87
N HIS A 43 6.24 13.86 -10.48
CA HIS A 43 6.19 14.98 -11.41
C HIS A 43 7.54 15.29 -12.06
N THR A 44 8.62 14.71 -11.55
CA THR A 44 9.97 14.86 -12.11
C THR A 44 10.39 13.69 -13.01
N VAL A 45 9.57 12.63 -13.07
CA VAL A 45 9.84 11.41 -13.85
C VAL A 45 9.74 11.71 -15.34
N SER A 46 10.80 11.37 -16.07
CA SER A 46 10.85 11.51 -17.53
C SER A 46 9.90 10.52 -18.22
N GLY A 47 9.25 10.98 -19.29
CA GLY A 47 8.37 10.11 -20.11
C GLY A 47 6.93 9.99 -19.66
N ILE A 48 6.52 10.56 -18.53
CA ILE A 48 5.10 10.68 -18.17
C ILE A 48 4.41 11.64 -19.13
N LYS A 49 3.30 11.20 -19.71
CA LYS A 49 2.56 11.92 -20.77
C LYS A 49 1.64 13.02 -20.24
N ALA A 50 1.08 12.82 -19.04
CA ALA A 50 0.19 13.80 -18.41
C ALA A 50 0.28 13.75 -16.88
N HIS A 51 0.26 14.90 -16.25
CA HIS A 51 0.26 15.05 -14.79
C HIS A 51 -1.01 15.76 -14.35
N PHE A 52 -1.85 15.05 -13.61
CA PHE A 52 -3.03 15.60 -12.96
C PHE A 52 -2.74 15.83 -11.48
N ARG A 53 -2.52 17.09 -11.12
CA ARG A 53 -2.09 17.45 -9.77
C ARG A 53 -3.28 17.56 -8.82
N SER A 54 -3.24 16.81 -7.74
CA SER A 54 -4.19 16.91 -6.63
C SER A 54 -3.58 17.65 -5.44
N VAL A 55 -4.42 18.00 -4.47
CA VAL A 55 -3.95 18.35 -3.13
C VAL A 55 -3.74 17.03 -2.37
N SER A 56 -2.69 16.95 -1.54
CA SER A 56 -2.39 15.77 -0.73
C SER A 56 -3.63 15.29 0.03
N TYR A 57 -3.84 13.98 0.05
CA TYR A 57 -4.92 13.30 0.77
C TYR A 57 -6.36 13.71 0.38
N THR A 58 -6.56 14.50 -0.70
CA THR A 58 -7.85 15.12 -1.03
C THR A 58 -8.34 14.88 -2.45
N ALA A 59 -7.82 13.88 -3.17
CA ALA A 59 -8.34 13.55 -4.49
C ALA A 59 -9.82 13.14 -4.38
N THR A 60 -10.72 13.97 -4.90
CA THR A 60 -12.15 13.69 -4.84
C THR A 60 -12.56 12.70 -5.93
N PRO A 61 -13.55 11.83 -5.68
CA PRO A 61 -14.06 10.93 -6.72
C PRO A 61 -14.47 11.65 -8.01
N SER A 62 -15.04 12.84 -7.93
CA SER A 62 -15.42 13.64 -9.11
C SER A 62 -14.22 14.09 -9.93
N PHE A 63 -13.11 14.49 -9.28
CA PHE A 63 -11.87 14.83 -9.97
C PHE A 63 -11.27 13.60 -10.65
N VAL A 64 -11.22 12.46 -9.94
CA VAL A 64 -10.71 11.20 -10.51
C VAL A 64 -11.57 10.77 -11.70
N ALA A 65 -12.92 10.86 -11.60
CA ALA A 65 -13.82 10.57 -12.71
C ALA A 65 -13.51 11.42 -13.94
N SER A 66 -13.33 12.74 -13.76
CA SER A 66 -13.00 13.64 -14.87
C SER A 66 -11.64 13.29 -15.52
N VAL A 67 -10.65 12.84 -14.75
CA VAL A 67 -9.37 12.38 -15.30
C VAL A 67 -9.52 11.06 -16.05
N LEU A 68 -10.30 10.10 -15.54
CA LEU A 68 -10.59 8.83 -16.22
C LEU A 68 -11.27 9.08 -17.57
N GLU A 69 -12.24 10.00 -17.62
CA GLU A 69 -12.91 10.40 -18.86
C GLU A 69 -11.95 11.08 -19.86
N LEU A 70 -11.12 12.00 -19.37
CA LEU A 70 -10.20 12.79 -20.21
C LEU A 70 -9.04 11.94 -20.77
N TRP A 71 -8.41 11.15 -19.92
CA TRP A 71 -7.23 10.35 -20.28
C TRP A 71 -7.61 9.02 -20.95
N SER A 72 -8.77 8.45 -20.60
CA SER A 72 -9.25 7.16 -21.07
C SER A 72 -8.21 6.05 -20.94
N PRO A 73 -7.74 5.72 -19.70
CA PRO A 73 -6.75 4.69 -19.48
C PRO A 73 -7.29 3.29 -19.76
N ASP A 74 -6.41 2.36 -20.15
CA ASP A 74 -6.72 0.93 -20.24
C ASP A 74 -6.70 0.29 -18.84
N ILE A 75 -5.91 0.87 -17.91
CA ILE A 75 -5.83 0.46 -16.49
C ILE A 75 -5.56 1.66 -15.59
N VAL A 76 -6.15 1.65 -14.39
CA VAL A 76 -5.82 2.58 -13.30
C VAL A 76 -5.16 1.83 -12.15
N ILE A 77 -4.02 2.34 -11.66
CA ILE A 77 -3.21 1.69 -10.64
C ILE A 77 -3.21 2.59 -9.39
N PRO A 78 -4.05 2.28 -8.37
CA PRO A 78 -3.99 2.99 -7.11
C PRO A 78 -2.75 2.59 -6.33
N CYS A 79 -1.94 3.56 -5.90
CA CYS A 79 -0.66 3.29 -5.23
C CYS A 79 -0.69 3.49 -3.71
N ASP A 80 -1.84 3.78 -3.15
CA ASP A 80 -2.08 3.82 -1.71
C ASP A 80 -3.53 3.45 -1.37
N ASP A 81 -3.80 3.21 -0.09
CA ASP A 81 -5.10 2.73 0.39
C ASP A 81 -6.22 3.74 0.10
N LEU A 82 -5.95 5.05 0.22
CA LEU A 82 -6.93 6.09 -0.04
C LEU A 82 -7.27 6.20 -1.52
N ALA A 83 -6.28 6.02 -2.40
CA ALA A 83 -6.50 5.94 -3.83
C ALA A 83 -7.37 4.72 -4.19
N THR A 84 -7.11 3.56 -3.58
CA THR A 84 -7.92 2.35 -3.76
C THR A 84 -9.37 2.59 -3.30
N PHE A 85 -9.55 3.16 -2.11
CA PHE A 85 -10.88 3.43 -1.57
C PHE A 85 -11.66 4.47 -2.40
N CYS A 86 -10.97 5.47 -2.94
CA CYS A 86 -11.57 6.43 -3.85
C CYS A 86 -12.12 5.74 -5.12
N LEU A 87 -11.40 4.76 -5.67
CA LEU A 87 -11.88 3.98 -6.82
C LEU A 87 -13.07 3.10 -6.46
N HIS A 88 -13.08 2.48 -5.27
CA HIS A 88 -14.25 1.71 -4.80
C HIS A 88 -15.49 2.61 -4.66
N ASP A 89 -15.36 3.81 -4.06
CA ASP A 89 -16.48 4.77 -3.96
C ASP A 89 -16.97 5.20 -5.34
N LEU A 90 -16.03 5.46 -6.25
CA LEU A 90 -16.36 5.83 -7.62
C LEU A 90 -17.08 4.69 -8.38
N TYR A 91 -16.66 3.43 -8.15
CA TYR A 91 -17.35 2.27 -8.69
C TYR A 91 -18.81 2.19 -8.21
N TYR A 92 -19.04 2.32 -6.89
CA TYR A 92 -20.40 2.29 -6.34
C TYR A 92 -21.27 3.46 -6.82
N LYS A 93 -20.70 4.63 -7.06
CA LYS A 93 -21.39 5.75 -7.69
C LYS A 93 -21.78 5.43 -9.12
N ALA A 94 -20.86 4.83 -9.89
CA ALA A 94 -21.12 4.43 -11.28
C ALA A 94 -22.24 3.39 -11.38
N ILE A 95 -22.33 2.42 -10.43
CA ILE A 95 -23.46 1.47 -10.37
C ILE A 95 -24.81 2.19 -10.20
N ARG A 96 -24.85 3.26 -9.41
CA ARG A 96 -26.07 4.07 -9.21
C ARG A 96 -26.39 5.00 -10.39
N GLY A 97 -25.60 4.93 -11.47
CA GLY A 97 -25.76 5.79 -12.65
C GLY A 97 -25.30 7.23 -12.43
N GLU A 98 -24.52 7.49 -11.37
CA GLU A 98 -23.97 8.81 -11.10
C GLU A 98 -22.75 9.11 -11.99
N GLY A 99 -22.65 10.33 -12.53
CA GLY A 99 -21.55 10.77 -13.39
C GLY A 99 -21.90 10.81 -14.88
N ARG A 100 -20.94 11.24 -15.71
CA ARG A 100 -21.16 11.42 -17.16
C ARG A 100 -21.05 10.11 -17.95
N GLN A 101 -20.08 9.26 -17.59
CA GLN A 101 -19.79 7.99 -18.28
C GLN A 101 -19.69 6.82 -17.27
N PRO A 102 -20.78 6.50 -16.56
CA PRO A 102 -20.71 5.54 -15.45
C PRO A 102 -20.32 4.13 -15.92
N SER A 103 -20.75 3.69 -17.12
CA SER A 103 -20.38 2.39 -17.68
C SER A 103 -18.88 2.26 -17.98
N THR A 104 -18.26 3.31 -18.51
CA THR A 104 -16.82 3.34 -18.82
C THR A 104 -16.00 3.36 -17.53
N ILE A 105 -16.39 4.16 -16.55
CA ILE A 105 -15.75 4.23 -15.23
C ILE A 105 -15.83 2.88 -14.52
N LYS A 106 -17.01 2.27 -14.51
CA LYS A 106 -17.22 0.93 -13.95
C LYS A 106 -16.28 -0.09 -14.60
N ALA A 107 -16.26 -0.15 -15.93
CA ALA A 107 -15.45 -1.12 -16.66
C ALA A 107 -13.95 -0.98 -16.39
N VAL A 108 -13.39 0.24 -16.35
CA VAL A 108 -11.97 0.43 -16.09
C VAL A 108 -11.61 0.08 -14.66
N ILE A 109 -12.48 0.34 -13.66
CA ILE A 109 -12.24 -0.02 -12.27
C ILE A 109 -12.28 -1.54 -12.08
N GLU A 110 -13.28 -2.24 -12.63
CA GLU A 110 -13.35 -3.72 -12.61
C GLU A 110 -12.14 -4.35 -13.29
N THR A 111 -11.71 -3.81 -14.42
CA THR A 111 -10.48 -4.27 -15.09
C THR A 111 -9.26 -4.13 -14.20
N SER A 112 -9.17 -3.04 -13.46
CA SER A 112 -8.00 -2.64 -12.67
C SER A 112 -7.92 -3.32 -11.30
N LEU A 113 -9.07 -3.57 -10.64
CA LEU A 113 -9.14 -4.05 -9.27
C LEU A 113 -9.75 -5.46 -9.14
N GLY A 114 -10.44 -5.94 -10.17
CA GLY A 114 -11.09 -7.25 -10.19
C GLY A 114 -12.52 -7.22 -9.69
N ASP A 115 -12.95 -8.32 -9.07
CA ASP A 115 -14.34 -8.55 -8.67
C ASP A 115 -14.79 -7.56 -7.58
N PRO A 116 -15.82 -6.75 -7.82
CA PRO A 116 -16.34 -5.79 -6.85
C PRO A 116 -16.90 -6.40 -5.57
N GLU A 117 -17.31 -7.67 -5.58
CA GLU A 117 -17.76 -8.37 -4.38
C GLU A 117 -16.62 -8.50 -3.34
N SER A 118 -15.37 -8.45 -3.79
CA SER A 118 -14.19 -8.50 -2.91
C SER A 118 -13.84 -7.17 -2.24
N TYR A 119 -14.36 -6.02 -2.73
CA TYR A 119 -13.95 -4.70 -2.25
C TYR A 119 -14.16 -4.50 -0.74
N PRO A 120 -15.27 -4.90 -0.11
CA PRO A 120 -15.43 -4.77 1.33
C PRO A 120 -14.37 -5.55 2.13
N THR A 121 -14.08 -6.80 1.73
CA THR A 121 -13.04 -7.63 2.35
C THR A 121 -11.65 -7.04 2.16
N ALA A 122 -11.36 -6.49 0.98
CA ALA A 122 -10.07 -5.87 0.68
C ALA A 122 -9.83 -4.55 1.44
N GLN A 123 -10.90 -3.87 1.86
CA GLN A 123 -10.80 -2.58 2.57
C GLN A 123 -10.49 -2.69 4.06
N LYS A 124 -10.85 -3.80 4.71
CA LYS A 124 -10.76 -3.97 6.16
C LYS A 124 -9.79 -5.09 6.50
N LYS A 125 -8.69 -4.74 7.17
CA LYS A 125 -7.64 -5.70 7.56
C LYS A 125 -8.19 -6.81 8.46
N SER A 126 -9.07 -6.46 9.41
CA SER A 126 -9.71 -7.42 10.30
C SER A 126 -10.63 -8.40 9.55
N GLU A 127 -11.43 -7.92 8.60
CA GLU A 127 -12.29 -8.77 7.77
C GLU A 127 -11.47 -9.66 6.84
N PHE A 128 -10.38 -9.13 6.26
CA PHE A 128 -9.47 -9.91 5.43
C PHE A 128 -8.81 -11.06 6.21
N ILE A 129 -8.29 -10.81 7.41
CA ILE A 129 -7.67 -11.86 8.24
C ILE A 129 -8.70 -12.90 8.67
N ALA A 130 -9.93 -12.49 9.02
CA ALA A 130 -11.00 -13.41 9.31
C ALA A 130 -11.40 -14.27 8.09
N PHE A 131 -11.45 -13.67 6.89
CA PHE A 131 -11.63 -14.40 5.63
C PHE A 131 -10.50 -15.42 5.43
N ALA A 132 -9.24 -15.01 5.53
CA ALA A 132 -8.09 -15.89 5.34
C ALA A 132 -8.09 -17.09 6.32
N GLY A 133 -8.49 -16.84 7.57
CA GLY A 133 -8.66 -17.92 8.57
C GLY A 133 -9.75 -18.91 8.19
N ARG A 134 -10.91 -18.44 7.68
CA ARG A 134 -11.99 -19.34 7.19
C ARG A 134 -11.58 -20.15 5.97
N GLU A 135 -10.68 -19.62 5.13
CA GLU A 135 -10.10 -20.35 3.99
C GLU A 135 -9.00 -21.35 4.41
N GLY A 136 -8.72 -21.51 5.71
CA GLY A 136 -7.71 -22.45 6.23
C GLY A 136 -6.27 -22.00 6.02
N LEU A 137 -6.04 -20.72 5.69
CA LEU A 137 -4.68 -20.18 5.51
C LEU A 137 -3.97 -19.99 6.86
N SER A 138 -2.65 -20.03 6.84
CA SER A 138 -1.83 -19.78 8.03
C SER A 138 -1.89 -18.30 8.40
N VAL A 139 -2.79 -17.95 9.32
CA VAL A 139 -2.91 -16.62 9.92
C VAL A 139 -2.69 -16.72 11.43
N PRO A 140 -2.10 -15.71 12.09
CA PRO A 140 -2.10 -15.64 13.54
C PRO A 140 -3.52 -15.50 14.06
N GLU A 141 -3.84 -16.17 15.17
CA GLU A 141 -5.13 -15.98 15.85
C GLU A 141 -5.37 -14.48 16.11
N THR A 142 -6.49 -13.97 15.64
CA THR A 142 -6.82 -12.54 15.67
C THR A 142 -8.27 -12.35 16.07
N ILE A 143 -8.51 -11.53 17.09
CA ILE A 143 -9.84 -11.22 17.61
C ILE A 143 -10.07 -9.72 17.68
N ALA A 144 -11.29 -9.28 17.41
CA ALA A 144 -11.68 -7.89 17.59
C ALA A 144 -11.88 -7.58 19.08
N ILE A 145 -11.40 -6.42 19.52
CA ILE A 145 -11.54 -5.90 20.86
C ILE A 145 -12.46 -4.67 20.82
N ASN A 146 -13.66 -4.83 21.36
CA ASN A 146 -14.66 -3.77 21.36
C ASN A 146 -14.61 -2.94 22.66
N HIS A 147 -14.23 -3.56 23.77
CA HIS A 147 -14.14 -2.93 25.08
C HIS A 147 -12.85 -3.28 25.83
N PRO A 148 -12.34 -2.41 26.72
CA PRO A 148 -11.16 -2.72 27.54
C PRO A 148 -11.30 -4.01 28.36
N ALA A 149 -12.52 -4.32 28.83
CA ALA A 149 -12.79 -5.55 29.58
C ALA A 149 -12.57 -6.80 28.72
N ASP A 150 -12.89 -6.76 27.43
CA ASP A 150 -12.65 -7.88 26.50
C ASP A 150 -11.14 -8.11 26.35
N LEU A 151 -10.35 -7.03 26.33
CA LEU A 151 -8.88 -7.12 26.24
C LEU A 151 -8.32 -7.86 27.47
N ALA A 152 -8.72 -7.47 28.69
CA ALA A 152 -8.25 -8.09 29.91
C ALA A 152 -8.55 -9.60 29.92
N LEU A 153 -9.81 -9.96 29.67
CA LEU A 153 -10.25 -11.37 29.65
C LEU A 153 -9.48 -12.20 28.62
N ARG A 154 -9.20 -11.65 27.44
CA ARG A 154 -8.48 -12.36 26.38
C ARG A 154 -7.00 -12.55 26.73
N LEU A 155 -6.38 -11.55 27.32
CA LEU A 155 -4.98 -11.63 27.71
C LEU A 155 -4.72 -12.64 28.84
N GLU A 156 -5.68 -12.86 29.74
CA GLU A 156 -5.61 -13.92 30.77
C GLU A 156 -5.47 -15.32 30.16
N THR A 157 -6.13 -15.55 29.01
CA THR A 157 -6.15 -16.87 28.35
C THR A 157 -5.07 -17.03 27.26
N SER A 158 -4.69 -15.95 26.60
CA SER A 158 -3.81 -15.99 25.41
C SER A 158 -2.32 -15.88 25.73
N GLY A 159 -1.96 -15.36 26.92
CA GLY A 159 -0.56 -15.11 27.33
C GLY A 159 0.11 -13.98 26.51
N PHE A 160 1.41 -13.83 26.70
CA PHE A 160 2.25 -12.81 26.05
C PHE A 160 3.45 -13.42 25.31
N PRO A 161 4.03 -12.73 24.32
CA PRO A 161 3.64 -11.41 23.80
C PRO A 161 2.42 -11.45 22.88
N GLN A 162 1.76 -10.29 22.71
CA GLN A 162 0.63 -10.10 21.82
C GLN A 162 0.82 -8.85 20.95
N VAL A 163 -0.01 -8.69 19.91
CA VAL A 163 0.02 -7.51 19.04
C VAL A 163 -1.35 -6.86 19.01
N LEU A 164 -1.42 -5.60 19.42
CA LEU A 164 -2.61 -4.76 19.21
C LEU A 164 -2.49 -4.03 17.88
N LYS A 165 -3.52 -4.08 17.08
CA LYS A 165 -3.59 -3.41 15.78
C LYS A 165 -4.83 -2.54 15.68
N LEU A 166 -4.68 -1.34 15.15
CA LEU A 166 -5.78 -0.44 14.78
C LEU A 166 -6.01 -0.52 13.28
N ASP A 167 -7.21 -0.87 12.85
CA ASP A 167 -7.60 -0.86 11.43
C ASP A 167 -7.47 0.56 10.83
N LYS A 168 -7.33 0.62 9.51
CA LYS A 168 -7.20 1.87 8.74
C LYS A 168 -5.92 2.67 9.02
N THR A 169 -4.87 2.02 9.53
CA THR A 169 -3.52 2.59 9.67
C THR A 169 -2.55 1.87 8.74
N SER A 170 -1.47 2.54 8.36
CA SER A 170 -0.41 2.01 7.49
C SER A 170 0.97 2.20 8.10
N SER A 171 2.00 1.56 7.52
CA SER A 171 3.41 1.72 7.93
C SER A 171 3.68 1.43 9.42
N GLY A 172 2.92 0.51 10.02
CA GLY A 172 3.11 0.08 11.41
C GLY A 172 2.63 1.06 12.49
N LEU A 173 2.05 2.20 12.14
CA LEU A 173 1.65 3.23 13.11
C LEU A 173 0.62 2.77 14.14
N GLY A 174 -0.37 2.00 13.69
CA GLY A 174 -1.40 1.44 14.55
C GLY A 174 -1.02 0.07 15.13
N VAL A 175 0.25 -0.31 15.17
CA VAL A 175 0.72 -1.60 15.65
C VAL A 175 1.48 -1.43 16.96
N ARG A 176 1.12 -2.20 17.97
CA ARG A 176 1.80 -2.24 19.28
C ARG A 176 2.05 -3.68 19.68
N ILE A 177 3.30 -4.04 19.89
CA ILE A 177 3.69 -5.32 20.52
C ILE A 177 3.67 -5.08 22.01
N VAL A 178 2.99 -5.96 22.76
CA VAL A 178 2.79 -5.83 24.20
C VAL A 178 3.25 -7.11 24.90
N ASN A 179 4.00 -6.97 26.01
CA ASN A 179 4.63 -8.07 26.71
C ASN A 179 4.00 -8.34 28.08
N ASN A 180 3.08 -7.50 28.53
CA ASN A 180 2.36 -7.62 29.79
C ASN A 180 1.05 -6.83 29.75
N GLN A 181 0.22 -7.02 30.77
CA GLN A 181 -1.09 -6.39 30.89
C GLN A 181 -1.02 -4.86 30.91
N ASP A 182 -0.03 -4.30 31.62
CA ASP A 182 0.10 -2.83 31.74
C ASP A 182 0.47 -2.19 30.40
N GLU A 183 1.36 -2.84 29.64
CA GLU A 183 1.69 -2.41 28.26
C GLU A 183 0.45 -2.49 27.36
N ALA A 184 -0.33 -3.57 27.47
CA ALA A 184 -1.53 -3.76 26.67
C ALA A 184 -2.59 -2.69 26.96
N ASN A 185 -2.81 -2.35 28.25
CA ASN A 185 -3.75 -1.31 28.64
C ASN A 185 -3.30 0.08 28.12
N ARG A 186 -2.02 0.42 28.26
CA ARG A 186 -1.46 1.67 27.71
C ARG A 186 -1.60 1.71 26.20
N ALA A 187 -1.21 0.65 25.51
CA ALA A 187 -1.29 0.55 24.05
C ALA A 187 -2.71 0.68 23.53
N TYR A 188 -3.68 0.04 24.20
CA TYR A 188 -5.09 0.16 23.84
C TYR A 188 -5.57 1.61 23.99
N HIS A 189 -5.27 2.27 25.12
CA HIS A 189 -5.61 3.66 25.35
C HIS A 189 -4.99 4.59 24.31
N ASP A 190 -3.72 4.39 23.96
CA ASP A 190 -3.02 5.16 22.94
C ASP A 190 -3.67 5.02 21.56
N LEU A 191 -4.05 3.79 21.17
CA LEU A 191 -4.72 3.53 19.90
C LEU A 191 -6.11 4.15 19.84
N VAL A 192 -6.88 4.09 20.93
CA VAL A 192 -8.18 4.76 21.04
C VAL A 192 -8.04 6.27 20.97
N THR A 193 -7.03 6.84 21.66
CA THR A 193 -6.76 8.29 21.67
C THR A 193 -6.31 8.77 20.29
N MET A 194 -5.41 8.04 19.65
CA MET A 194 -5.01 8.31 18.26
C MET A 194 -6.24 8.42 17.37
N PHE A 195 -7.18 7.49 17.49
CA PHE A 195 -8.43 7.54 16.73
C PHE A 195 -9.30 8.75 17.10
N GLY A 196 -9.39 9.10 18.38
CA GLY A 196 -10.10 10.29 18.85
C GLY A 196 -9.56 11.58 18.22
N TRP A 197 -8.25 11.67 18.09
CA TRP A 197 -7.55 12.78 17.43
C TRP A 197 -7.86 12.84 15.94
N PHE A 198 -7.83 11.71 15.24
CA PHE A 198 -8.28 11.62 13.85
C PHE A 198 -9.73 12.09 13.68
N ARG A 199 -10.63 11.75 14.62
CA ARG A 199 -12.03 12.23 14.59
C ARG A 199 -12.14 13.72 14.82
N ALA A 200 -11.34 14.31 15.73
CA ALA A 200 -11.33 15.74 16.02
C ALA A 200 -10.82 16.55 14.82
N THR A 201 -9.72 16.12 14.21
CA THR A 201 -9.17 16.75 13.00
C THR A 201 -10.17 16.67 11.83
N LYS A 202 -10.85 15.51 11.68
CA LYS A 202 -11.92 15.31 10.70
C LYS A 202 -13.10 16.27 10.91
N ARG A 203 -13.50 16.54 12.17
CA ARG A 203 -14.59 17.45 12.49
C ARG A 203 -14.24 18.90 12.12
N ALA A 204 -12.98 19.29 12.34
CA ALA A 204 -12.45 20.59 11.93
C ALA A 204 -12.42 20.76 10.40
N LEU A 205 -12.01 19.71 9.67
CA LEU A 205 -11.99 19.68 8.20
C LEU A 205 -13.39 19.71 7.57
N LYS A 206 -14.39 19.08 8.22
CA LYS A 206 -15.78 19.09 7.73
C LYS A 206 -16.37 20.50 7.66
N GLN A 207 -15.93 21.40 8.54
CA GLN A 207 -16.33 22.82 8.52
C GLN A 207 -15.75 23.58 7.32
N LEU A 208 -14.75 23.02 6.64
CA LEU A 208 -14.06 23.59 5.48
C LEU A 208 -14.42 22.91 4.15
N SER A 209 -15.56 22.20 4.06
CA SER A 209 -16.13 21.57 2.85
C SER A 209 -15.25 20.54 2.13
N VAL A 210 -14.49 19.73 2.83
CA VAL A 210 -13.74 18.58 2.27
C VAL A 210 -14.63 17.31 2.31
N GLU A 211 -15.87 17.44 1.85
CA GLU A 211 -16.95 16.45 2.06
C GLU A 211 -16.78 15.03 1.49
N PRO A 212 -16.17 14.80 0.32
CA PRO A 212 -16.22 13.47 -0.27
C PRO A 212 -15.28 12.47 0.40
N PHE A 213 -14.13 12.93 0.86
CA PHE A 213 -13.11 12.11 1.51
C PHE A 213 -13.52 11.64 2.92
N VAL A 214 -14.28 12.49 3.59
CA VAL A 214 -14.77 12.28 4.96
C VAL A 214 -15.91 11.25 5.01
N ARG A 215 -16.65 11.03 3.92
CA ARG A 215 -17.82 10.14 3.89
C ARG A 215 -17.44 8.67 4.11
N GLN A 216 -16.34 8.22 3.54
CA GLN A 216 -15.87 6.84 3.64
C GLN A 216 -15.35 6.45 5.04
N TRP A 217 -14.99 7.46 5.86
CA TRP A 217 -14.60 7.29 7.26
C TRP A 217 -15.77 7.55 8.23
N ARG A 218 -16.97 7.79 7.68
CA ARG A 218 -18.06 8.43 8.41
C ARG A 218 -18.78 7.55 9.41
N ASP A 219 -18.86 6.25 9.17
CA ASP A 219 -19.85 5.42 9.86
C ASP A 219 -19.29 4.23 10.67
N GLU A 220 -17.97 4.04 10.70
CA GLU A 220 -17.40 2.91 11.42
C GLU A 220 -16.33 3.33 12.42
N THR A 221 -16.51 2.94 13.67
CA THR A 221 -15.43 2.94 14.67
C THR A 221 -14.34 2.02 14.17
N PRO A 222 -13.05 2.45 14.08
CA PRO A 222 -12.01 1.53 13.68
C PRO A 222 -11.90 0.42 14.71
N THR A 223 -11.80 -0.79 14.20
CA THR A 223 -11.66 -1.98 15.02
C THR A 223 -10.23 -2.05 15.55
N ILE A 224 -10.09 -2.22 16.86
CA ILE A 224 -8.83 -2.66 17.47
C ILE A 224 -8.87 -4.18 17.51
N THR A 225 -7.80 -4.82 17.05
CA THR A 225 -7.66 -6.28 17.10
C THR A 225 -6.50 -6.67 18.01
N LEU A 226 -6.68 -7.75 18.75
CA LEU A 226 -5.62 -8.46 19.44
C LEU A 226 -5.23 -9.65 18.57
N GLN A 227 -3.95 -9.72 18.22
CA GLN A 227 -3.39 -10.77 17.39
C GLN A 227 -2.27 -11.47 18.14
N ARG A 228 -2.24 -12.80 18.05
CA ARG A 228 -1.13 -13.59 18.61
C ARG A 228 0.18 -13.19 17.95
N TYR A 229 1.19 -12.90 18.76
CA TYR A 229 2.53 -12.59 18.28
C TYR A 229 3.17 -13.81 17.61
N VAL A 230 3.75 -13.62 16.47
CA VAL A 230 4.57 -14.61 15.76
C VAL A 230 6.01 -14.12 15.78
N ALA A 231 6.88 -14.85 16.48
CA ALA A 231 8.31 -14.58 16.46
C ALA A 231 8.89 -15.00 15.10
N GLY A 232 9.50 -14.05 14.38
CA GLY A 232 10.01 -14.35 13.05
C GLY A 232 10.46 -13.09 12.28
N VAL A 233 10.71 -13.28 11.00
CA VAL A 233 11.19 -12.26 10.08
C VAL A 233 10.03 -11.72 9.26
N PRO A 234 9.82 -10.38 9.20
CA PRO A 234 8.84 -9.79 8.29
C PRO A 234 9.19 -10.11 6.83
N ALA A 235 8.18 -10.48 6.06
CA ALA A 235 8.32 -10.78 4.64
C ALA A 235 7.14 -10.19 3.86
N ASN A 236 7.36 -9.94 2.59
CA ASN A 236 6.33 -9.44 1.68
C ASN A 236 6.33 -10.22 0.38
N ARG A 237 5.15 -10.49 -0.17
CA ARG A 237 4.99 -10.94 -1.54
C ARG A 237 4.18 -9.91 -2.30
N SER A 238 4.81 -9.26 -3.28
CA SER A 238 4.13 -8.42 -4.26
C SER A 238 3.77 -9.25 -5.48
N VAL A 239 2.56 -9.07 -6.00
CA VAL A 239 2.08 -9.77 -7.18
C VAL A 239 1.36 -8.81 -8.12
N LEU A 240 1.42 -9.12 -9.41
CA LEU A 240 0.47 -8.67 -10.40
C LEU A 240 -0.53 -9.79 -10.66
N CYS A 241 -1.80 -9.49 -10.62
CA CYS A 241 -2.86 -10.45 -10.92
C CYS A 241 -3.89 -9.90 -11.92
N TRP A 242 -4.67 -10.80 -12.49
CA TRP A 242 -5.71 -10.47 -13.46
C TRP A 242 -6.88 -11.43 -13.34
N LYS A 243 -8.03 -10.91 -12.91
CA LYS A 243 -9.28 -11.69 -12.76
C LYS A 243 -9.09 -13.00 -12.01
N GLY A 244 -8.42 -12.94 -10.85
CA GLY A 244 -8.19 -14.09 -10.00
C GLY A 244 -6.98 -14.97 -10.37
N GLU A 245 -6.18 -14.57 -11.34
CA GLU A 245 -4.96 -15.29 -11.77
C GLU A 245 -3.71 -14.46 -11.49
N VAL A 246 -2.68 -15.06 -10.89
CA VAL A 246 -1.36 -14.42 -10.68
C VAL A 246 -0.56 -14.49 -11.97
N LEU A 247 -0.13 -13.35 -12.48
CA LEU A 247 0.67 -13.24 -13.70
C LEU A 247 2.18 -13.17 -13.43
N ALA A 248 2.58 -12.45 -12.38
CA ALA A 248 3.96 -12.31 -11.94
C ALA A 248 4.00 -11.97 -10.44
N GLY A 249 5.12 -12.19 -9.78
CA GLY A 249 5.27 -11.82 -8.36
C GLY A 249 6.67 -12.05 -7.81
N LEU A 250 6.99 -11.31 -6.75
CA LEU A 250 8.27 -11.34 -6.06
C LEU A 250 8.05 -11.51 -4.56
N SER A 251 8.76 -12.45 -3.94
CA SER A 251 8.81 -12.60 -2.49
C SER A 251 10.13 -12.06 -1.94
N VAL A 252 10.04 -11.38 -0.79
CA VAL A 252 11.20 -10.83 -0.08
C VAL A 252 11.05 -10.99 1.41
N GLU A 253 12.17 -11.08 2.14
CA GLU A 253 12.22 -10.91 3.59
C GLU A 253 12.94 -9.60 3.95
N ALA A 254 12.61 -9.04 5.11
CA ALA A 254 13.24 -7.83 5.61
C ALA A 254 14.55 -8.17 6.30
N ILE A 255 15.67 -7.55 5.88
CA ILE A 255 16.95 -7.55 6.60
C ILE A 255 17.03 -6.39 7.57
N ARG A 256 16.52 -5.22 7.17
CA ARG A 256 16.43 -4.01 7.98
C ARG A 256 15.06 -3.37 7.82
N THR A 257 14.58 -2.77 8.88
CA THR A 257 13.35 -1.98 8.92
C THR A 257 13.64 -0.57 9.42
N ALA A 258 12.84 0.40 9.06
CA ALA A 258 12.99 1.79 9.50
C ALA A 258 12.87 1.93 11.04
N HIS A 259 12.03 1.11 11.65
CA HIS A 259 11.85 0.94 13.10
C HIS A 259 11.21 -0.43 13.35
N ALA A 260 11.05 -0.84 14.62
CA ALA A 260 10.66 -2.20 15.03
C ALA A 260 9.40 -2.76 14.31
N THR A 261 8.41 -1.92 14.00
CA THR A 261 7.17 -2.29 13.26
C THR A 261 7.05 -1.56 11.92
N GLY A 262 8.14 -0.91 11.49
CA GLY A 262 8.17 -0.06 10.30
C GLY A 262 8.39 -0.83 8.99
N PRO A 263 8.33 -0.11 7.87
CA PRO A 263 8.59 -0.69 6.57
C PRO A 263 10.04 -1.18 6.44
N ALA A 264 10.24 -2.21 5.64
CA ALA A 264 11.57 -2.68 5.29
C ALA A 264 12.34 -1.60 4.52
N THR A 265 13.63 -1.46 4.83
CA THR A 265 14.57 -0.56 4.15
C THR A 265 15.68 -1.34 3.44
N VAL A 266 15.99 -2.55 3.93
CA VAL A 266 16.83 -3.52 3.23
C VAL A 266 16.09 -4.85 3.19
N ILE A 267 16.05 -5.46 2.01
CA ILE A 267 15.35 -6.71 1.76
C ILE A 267 16.30 -7.75 1.15
N ARG A 268 15.91 -9.02 1.26
CA ARG A 268 16.49 -10.12 0.50
C ARG A 268 15.40 -10.81 -0.29
N THR A 269 15.63 -11.04 -1.58
CA THR A 269 14.72 -11.83 -2.42
C THR A 269 14.78 -13.30 -2.03
N LEU A 270 13.65 -13.98 -2.03
CA LEU A 270 13.55 -15.40 -1.69
C LEU A 270 12.48 -16.12 -2.51
N ASP A 271 12.64 -17.45 -2.61
CA ASP A 271 11.59 -18.33 -3.10
C ASP A 271 10.92 -18.99 -1.90
N HIS A 272 9.61 -18.79 -1.75
CA HIS A 272 8.84 -19.35 -0.62
C HIS A 272 7.49 -19.87 -1.07
N ALA A 273 7.38 -21.19 -1.16
CA ALA A 273 6.20 -21.85 -1.72
C ALA A 273 4.89 -21.54 -0.97
N GLU A 274 4.90 -21.47 0.38
CA GLU A 274 3.69 -21.12 1.15
C GLU A 274 3.22 -19.68 0.89
N MET A 275 4.14 -18.72 0.75
CA MET A 275 3.77 -17.34 0.40
C MET A 275 3.13 -17.29 -0.98
N GLU A 276 3.68 -18.02 -1.94
CA GLU A 276 3.14 -18.07 -3.30
C GLU A 276 1.77 -18.72 -3.33
N GLN A 277 1.61 -19.90 -2.72
CA GLN A 277 0.35 -20.63 -2.67
C GLN A 277 -0.75 -19.80 -1.95
N THR A 278 -0.41 -19.16 -0.84
CA THR A 278 -1.31 -18.29 -0.11
C THR A 278 -1.79 -17.12 -0.99
N ALA A 279 -0.86 -16.42 -1.66
CA ALA A 279 -1.22 -15.32 -2.55
C ALA A 279 -2.11 -15.79 -3.71
N ARG A 280 -1.76 -16.91 -4.38
CA ARG A 280 -2.57 -17.49 -5.46
C ARG A 280 -3.98 -17.87 -4.99
N HIS A 281 -4.08 -18.46 -3.79
CA HIS A 281 -5.37 -18.85 -3.22
C HIS A 281 -6.27 -17.62 -2.98
N VAL A 282 -5.75 -16.61 -2.25
CA VAL A 282 -6.50 -15.38 -1.96
C VAL A 282 -6.93 -14.67 -3.24
N ILE A 283 -6.00 -14.50 -4.19
CA ILE A 283 -6.27 -13.81 -5.47
C ILE A 283 -7.40 -14.51 -6.23
N ARG A 284 -7.37 -15.84 -6.31
CA ARG A 284 -8.42 -16.62 -6.97
C ARG A 284 -9.76 -16.50 -6.25
N ARG A 285 -9.76 -16.61 -4.93
CA ARG A 285 -11.00 -16.58 -4.12
C ARG A 285 -11.70 -15.22 -4.16
N LEU A 286 -10.91 -14.14 -4.22
CA LEU A 286 -11.42 -12.77 -4.25
C LEU A 286 -11.53 -12.20 -5.68
N GLY A 287 -11.16 -12.95 -6.72
CA GLY A 287 -11.24 -12.50 -8.12
C GLY A 287 -10.44 -11.22 -8.41
N LEU A 288 -9.32 -10.98 -7.70
CA LEU A 288 -8.58 -9.71 -7.75
C LEU A 288 -7.90 -9.48 -9.10
N SER A 289 -7.72 -8.21 -9.45
CA SER A 289 -6.88 -7.71 -10.55
C SER A 289 -5.94 -6.61 -10.07
N GLY A 290 -4.88 -6.33 -10.84
CA GLY A 290 -3.91 -5.29 -10.56
C GLY A 290 -2.78 -5.73 -9.65
N PHE A 291 -2.15 -4.76 -9.01
CA PHE A 291 -1.05 -5.01 -8.07
C PHE A 291 -1.58 -5.26 -6.67
N VAL A 292 -1.10 -6.31 -6.03
CA VAL A 292 -1.48 -6.67 -4.65
C VAL A 292 -0.25 -7.07 -3.86
N GLY A 293 -0.14 -6.60 -2.62
CA GLY A 293 0.90 -7.01 -1.70
C GLY A 293 0.34 -7.82 -0.54
N PHE A 294 1.10 -8.83 -0.11
CA PHE A 294 0.79 -9.67 1.04
C PHE A 294 1.93 -9.58 2.04
N ASP A 295 1.62 -9.23 3.28
CA ASP A 295 2.60 -9.18 4.35
C ASP A 295 2.52 -10.44 5.19
N PHE A 296 3.69 -11.00 5.49
CA PHE A 296 3.87 -12.23 6.25
C PHE A 296 4.86 -12.05 7.39
N ILE A 297 4.80 -12.95 8.36
CA ILE A 297 5.91 -13.25 9.27
C ILE A 297 6.39 -14.67 8.96
N LEU A 298 7.66 -14.83 8.63
CA LEU A 298 8.30 -16.13 8.52
C LEU A 298 8.70 -16.58 9.91
N GLY A 299 8.01 -17.61 10.43
CA GLY A 299 8.19 -18.07 11.81
C GLY A 299 9.60 -18.58 12.07
N ALA A 300 10.27 -18.03 13.09
CA ALA A 300 11.68 -18.28 13.39
C ALA A 300 12.03 -19.77 13.59
N SER A 301 11.13 -20.55 14.20
CA SER A 301 11.34 -21.97 14.49
C SER A 301 10.84 -22.91 13.39
N SER A 302 9.82 -22.48 12.63
CA SER A 302 9.13 -23.35 11.69
C SER A 302 9.39 -23.02 10.22
N GLY A 303 9.88 -21.81 9.92
CA GLY A 303 9.99 -21.27 8.58
C GLY A 303 8.63 -21.04 7.89
N ARG A 304 7.50 -21.33 8.54
CA ARG A 304 6.16 -21.17 7.97
C ARG A 304 5.82 -19.72 7.73
N ALA A 305 5.09 -19.44 6.67
CA ALA A 305 4.63 -18.10 6.34
C ALA A 305 3.26 -17.82 6.98
N PHE A 306 3.22 -16.95 7.99
CA PHE A 306 1.98 -16.49 8.60
C PHE A 306 1.52 -15.20 7.91
N LEU A 307 0.39 -15.25 7.23
CA LEU A 307 -0.20 -14.08 6.56
C LEU A 307 -0.77 -13.13 7.61
N ILE A 308 -0.33 -11.88 7.60
CA ILE A 308 -0.72 -10.86 8.58
C ILE A 308 -1.49 -9.68 7.99
N GLU A 309 -1.40 -9.45 6.66
CA GLU A 309 -2.07 -8.34 5.98
C GLU A 309 -2.11 -8.56 4.47
N MET A 310 -3.14 -7.99 3.80
CA MET A 310 -3.17 -7.78 2.36
C MET A 310 -3.26 -6.27 2.06
N ASN A 311 -2.50 -5.84 1.09
CA ASN A 311 -2.52 -4.48 0.56
C ASN A 311 -3.04 -4.53 -0.88
N PRO A 312 -4.28 -4.09 -1.19
CA PRO A 312 -4.84 -4.12 -2.55
C PRO A 312 -4.26 -3.00 -3.42
N ARG A 313 -2.95 -2.94 -3.50
CA ARG A 313 -2.16 -1.91 -4.18
C ARG A 313 -0.70 -2.35 -4.33
N PRO A 314 0.10 -1.65 -5.18
CA PRO A 314 1.55 -1.85 -5.26
C PRO A 314 2.24 -1.71 -3.90
N THR A 315 3.21 -2.58 -3.65
CA THR A 315 4.17 -2.46 -2.54
C THR A 315 5.53 -1.97 -3.08
N PRO A 316 6.46 -1.52 -2.22
CA PRO A 316 7.73 -0.93 -2.67
C PRO A 316 8.61 -1.79 -3.59
N ILE A 317 8.29 -3.08 -3.75
CA ILE A 317 9.06 -4.02 -4.57
C ILE A 317 8.42 -4.36 -5.92
N CYS A 318 7.28 -3.76 -6.26
CA CYS A 318 6.49 -4.12 -7.45
C CYS A 318 7.13 -3.68 -8.78
N HIS A 319 8.12 -2.80 -8.76
CA HIS A 319 8.83 -2.30 -9.93
C HIS A 319 10.05 -3.13 -10.33
N PHE A 320 10.48 -4.08 -9.48
CA PHE A 320 11.60 -4.96 -9.79
C PHE A 320 11.29 -5.93 -10.93
N SER A 321 12.30 -6.15 -11.76
CA SER A 321 12.24 -7.06 -12.90
C SER A 321 13.58 -7.80 -13.00
N PHE A 322 13.69 -8.98 -12.36
CA PHE A 322 14.89 -9.80 -12.40
C PHE A 322 14.80 -10.89 -13.48
N ASP A 323 13.59 -11.37 -13.74
CA ASP A 323 13.22 -12.38 -14.71
C ASP A 323 11.76 -12.21 -15.14
N ALA A 324 11.27 -13.09 -16.01
CA ALA A 324 9.88 -12.99 -16.50
C ALA A 324 8.82 -13.22 -15.41
N GLU A 325 9.14 -14.01 -14.38
CA GLU A 325 8.22 -14.35 -13.29
C GLU A 325 8.09 -13.21 -12.29
N THR A 326 9.12 -12.36 -12.16
CA THR A 326 9.16 -11.21 -11.27
C THR A 326 8.81 -9.89 -11.97
N ASP A 327 8.82 -9.84 -13.31
CA ASP A 327 8.54 -8.65 -14.11
C ASP A 327 7.04 -8.31 -14.17
N MET A 328 6.52 -7.73 -13.10
CA MET A 328 5.11 -7.38 -13.00
C MET A 328 4.67 -6.34 -14.04
N ALA A 329 5.50 -5.32 -14.34
CA ALA A 329 5.20 -4.32 -15.35
C ALA A 329 5.19 -4.93 -16.77
N GLY A 330 6.13 -5.82 -17.07
CA GLY A 330 6.16 -6.57 -18.33
C GLY A 330 4.98 -7.53 -18.48
N ALA A 331 4.62 -8.25 -17.42
CA ALA A 331 3.46 -9.15 -17.42
C ALA A 331 2.14 -8.39 -17.68
N LEU A 332 1.99 -7.18 -17.08
CA LEU A 332 0.85 -6.32 -17.35
C LEU A 332 0.81 -5.84 -18.80
N PHE A 333 1.97 -5.43 -19.34
CA PHE A 333 2.07 -5.02 -20.75
C PHE A 333 1.65 -6.15 -21.70
N MET A 334 2.17 -7.34 -21.48
CA MET A 334 1.85 -8.53 -22.28
C MET A 334 0.35 -8.86 -22.19
N LYS A 335 -0.26 -8.75 -20.99
CA LYS A 335 -1.68 -9.02 -20.78
C LYS A 335 -2.58 -8.04 -21.56
N LEU A 336 -2.22 -6.76 -21.61
CA LEU A 336 -2.99 -5.73 -22.30
C LEU A 336 -2.75 -5.67 -23.82
N THR A 337 -1.67 -6.28 -24.31
CA THR A 337 -1.31 -6.29 -25.74
C THR A 337 -1.48 -7.65 -26.42
N ASP A 338 -2.06 -8.65 -25.73
CA ASP A 338 -2.15 -10.05 -26.17
C ASP A 338 -0.79 -10.65 -26.57
N GLY A 339 0.27 -10.18 -25.89
CA GLY A 339 1.63 -10.68 -26.08
C GLY A 339 1.82 -12.06 -25.45
N ARG A 340 2.93 -12.72 -25.78
CA ARG A 340 3.33 -13.96 -25.12
C ARG A 340 4.29 -13.67 -23.98
N PRO A 341 4.16 -14.32 -22.81
CA PRO A 341 5.14 -14.24 -21.74
C PRO A 341 6.54 -14.57 -22.27
N ARG A 342 7.56 -13.86 -21.80
CA ARG A 342 8.95 -14.24 -22.04
C ARG A 342 9.25 -15.51 -21.24
N GLU A 343 10.14 -16.37 -21.78
CA GLU A 343 10.63 -17.53 -21.03
C GLU A 343 11.35 -17.06 -19.76
N SER A 344 11.17 -17.83 -18.67
CA SER A 344 11.80 -17.54 -17.38
C SER A 344 13.32 -17.62 -17.48
N GLY A 345 13.99 -16.64 -16.89
CA GLY A 345 15.45 -16.59 -16.75
C GLY A 345 15.93 -17.20 -15.42
N LEU A 346 17.16 -16.87 -15.04
CA LEU A 346 17.78 -17.27 -13.77
C LEU A 346 16.98 -16.78 -12.56
N ARG A 347 16.79 -17.66 -11.56
CA ARG A 347 16.09 -17.35 -10.30
C ARG A 347 16.66 -16.11 -9.62
N SER A 348 15.76 -15.28 -9.08
CA SER A 348 16.08 -14.02 -8.43
C SER A 348 16.42 -14.13 -6.93
N ALA A 349 16.35 -15.32 -6.34
CA ALA A 349 16.53 -15.55 -4.91
C ALA A 349 17.93 -15.16 -4.41
N GLY A 350 17.99 -14.62 -3.18
CA GLY A 350 19.24 -14.29 -2.48
C GLY A 350 19.80 -12.89 -2.75
N LYS A 351 19.17 -12.08 -3.61
CA LYS A 351 19.63 -10.70 -3.85
C LYS A 351 19.32 -9.81 -2.67
N VAL A 352 20.31 -9.13 -2.13
CA VAL A 352 20.16 -8.12 -1.07
C VAL A 352 20.03 -6.75 -1.72
N ILE A 353 19.00 -5.99 -1.33
CA ILE A 353 18.61 -4.74 -1.96
C ILE A 353 18.36 -3.69 -0.89
N ALA A 354 19.05 -2.55 -0.99
CA ALA A 354 18.75 -1.35 -0.22
C ALA A 354 17.65 -0.55 -0.96
N LEU A 355 16.48 -0.41 -0.33
CA LEU A 355 15.32 0.25 -0.93
C LEU A 355 15.48 1.77 -0.90
N PHE A 356 15.39 2.40 -2.05
CA PHE A 356 15.41 3.86 -2.18
C PHE A 356 14.04 4.48 -1.82
N PRO A 357 14.02 5.59 -1.08
CA PRO A 357 15.11 6.23 -0.36
C PRO A 357 15.22 5.74 1.10
N GLY A 358 14.47 4.70 1.46
CA GLY A 358 14.25 4.25 2.83
C GLY A 358 15.53 3.94 3.60
N GLU A 359 16.50 3.22 3.00
CA GLU A 359 17.74 2.89 3.68
C GLU A 359 18.65 4.11 3.86
N PHE A 360 18.70 4.98 2.84
CA PHE A 360 19.44 6.25 2.96
C PHE A 360 18.89 7.14 4.08
N TRP A 361 17.56 7.19 4.24
CA TRP A 361 16.96 7.96 5.34
C TRP A 361 17.18 7.32 6.70
N ARG A 362 17.20 5.98 6.79
CA ARG A 362 17.45 5.25 8.02
C ARG A 362 18.88 5.43 8.50
N ASP A 363 19.83 5.26 7.58
CA ASP A 363 21.27 5.31 7.85
C ASP A 363 22.05 5.62 6.56
N PRO A 364 22.46 6.91 6.36
CA PRO A 364 23.21 7.30 5.16
C PRO A 364 24.59 6.62 5.05
N ASN A 365 25.10 6.04 6.13
CA ASN A 365 26.38 5.32 6.15
C ASN A 365 26.19 3.79 6.16
N SER A 366 25.00 3.30 5.86
CA SER A 366 24.69 1.89 5.83
C SER A 366 25.59 1.12 4.86
N GLU A 367 26.14 0.00 5.33
CA GLU A 367 26.92 -0.93 4.50
C GLU A 367 26.14 -1.41 3.27
N TYR A 368 24.82 -1.50 3.37
CA TYR A 368 23.96 -1.95 2.27
C TYR A 368 23.86 -0.96 1.12
N LEU A 369 24.09 0.34 1.36
CA LEU A 369 24.17 1.34 0.30
C LEU A 369 25.45 1.22 -0.52
N LEU A 370 26.52 0.66 0.07
CA LEU A 370 27.84 0.54 -0.56
C LEU A 370 28.09 -0.82 -1.19
N ALA A 371 27.58 -1.90 -0.57
CA ALA A 371 27.93 -3.28 -0.92
C ALA A 371 26.81 -4.05 -1.61
N GLY A 372 25.58 -3.52 -1.68
CA GLY A 372 24.40 -4.18 -2.20
C GLY A 372 23.91 -3.64 -3.54
N TYR A 373 22.87 -4.26 -4.08
CA TYR A 373 22.08 -3.66 -5.14
C TYR A 373 21.31 -2.49 -4.55
N ASN A 374 21.61 -1.30 -5.05
CA ASN A 374 20.92 -0.08 -4.61
C ASN A 374 19.78 0.22 -5.58
N ASP A 375 18.59 0.40 -5.01
CA ASP A 375 17.35 0.68 -5.75
C ASP A 375 17.23 2.16 -6.16
N GLU A 376 18.35 2.83 -6.39
CA GLU A 376 18.34 4.23 -6.84
C GLU A 376 18.00 4.34 -8.33
N PRO A 377 17.04 5.22 -8.70
CA PRO A 377 16.72 5.50 -10.09
C PRO A 377 17.78 6.42 -10.73
N LEU A 378 19.00 5.93 -10.93
CA LEU A 378 20.17 6.71 -11.38
C LEU A 378 19.94 7.46 -12.70
N ALA A 379 19.08 6.96 -13.57
CA ALA A 379 18.70 7.63 -14.81
C ALA A 379 17.80 8.88 -14.59
N GLU A 380 17.30 9.09 -13.36
CA GLU A 380 16.38 10.17 -13.00
C GLU A 380 16.92 11.07 -11.87
N PRO A 381 17.98 11.88 -12.10
CA PRO A 381 18.61 12.69 -11.04
C PRO A 381 17.65 13.66 -10.34
N ARG A 382 16.62 14.13 -11.04
CA ARG A 382 15.60 15.01 -10.46
C ARG A 382 14.72 14.26 -9.47
N LEU A 383 14.41 12.99 -9.74
CA LEU A 383 13.66 12.14 -8.84
C LEU A 383 14.49 11.83 -7.59
N ILE A 384 15.78 11.50 -7.74
CA ILE A 384 16.70 11.33 -6.62
C ILE A 384 16.72 12.60 -5.76
N SER A 385 16.90 13.77 -6.37
CA SER A 385 16.93 15.06 -5.67
C SER A 385 15.63 15.36 -4.93
N ALA A 386 14.47 14.94 -5.45
CA ALA A 386 13.18 15.14 -4.81
C ALA A 386 13.04 14.34 -3.47
N TYR A 387 13.77 13.22 -3.35
CA TYR A 387 13.74 12.36 -2.16
C TYR A 387 15.07 12.32 -1.38
N ALA A 388 16.13 13.00 -1.85
CA ALA A 388 17.43 13.02 -1.17
C ALA A 388 17.43 13.83 0.14
N ARG A 389 16.47 14.73 0.32
CA ARG A 389 16.33 15.45 1.58
C ARG A 389 15.56 14.55 2.55
N PRO A 390 16.18 14.12 3.69
CA PRO A 390 15.41 13.45 4.72
C PRO A 390 14.29 14.39 5.12
N LEU A 391 13.08 13.87 5.14
CA LEU A 391 11.99 14.52 5.86
C LEU A 391 12.54 14.80 7.25
N SER A 392 12.57 16.07 7.68
CA SER A 392 13.20 16.56 8.92
C SER A 392 13.07 15.54 10.06
N PRO A 393 14.12 15.28 10.89
CA PRO A 393 14.05 14.37 12.04
C PRO A 393 12.96 14.72 13.05
N HIS A 394 12.46 15.96 13.02
CA HIS A 394 11.28 16.39 13.78
C HIS A 394 9.95 16.00 13.13
N SER A 395 9.94 15.48 11.92
CA SER A 395 8.78 14.79 11.33
C SER A 395 8.66 13.35 11.89
N LEU A 396 8.83 13.23 13.19
CA LEU A 396 8.63 11.98 13.93
C LEU A 396 7.20 11.48 13.92
N SER A 397 6.40 12.06 13.12
CA SER A 397 5.18 11.43 12.67
C SER A 397 4.82 12.09 11.37
N TRP A 398 4.63 11.30 10.33
CA TRP A 398 3.84 11.75 9.21
C TRP A 398 2.46 12.24 9.67
N ILE A 399 2.01 11.90 10.89
CA ILE A 399 0.87 12.49 11.61
C ILE A 399 1.12 13.96 11.91
N SER A 400 2.32 14.37 12.39
CA SER A 400 2.63 15.79 12.58
C SER A 400 2.80 16.51 11.24
N ASN A 401 3.32 15.85 10.20
CA ASN A 401 3.31 16.39 8.85
C ASN A 401 1.89 16.48 8.26
N LEU A 402 1.02 15.50 8.52
CA LEU A 402 -0.41 15.63 8.23
C LEU A 402 -1.00 16.85 8.92
N CYS A 403 -0.73 17.04 10.21
CA CYS A 403 -1.23 18.17 10.98
C CYS A 403 -0.60 19.50 10.59
N PHE A 404 0.72 19.53 10.32
CA PHE A 404 1.40 20.76 9.89
C PHE A 404 1.02 21.16 8.46
N GLN A 405 0.95 20.23 7.52
CA GLN A 405 0.48 20.53 6.15
C GLN A 405 -1.00 20.91 6.13
N PHE A 406 -1.82 20.35 7.01
CA PHE A 406 -3.21 20.77 7.21
C PHE A 406 -3.31 22.15 7.90
N LEU A 407 -2.44 22.45 8.86
CA LEU A 407 -2.41 23.78 9.51
C LEU A 407 -1.87 24.86 8.58
N ASP A 408 -0.85 24.58 7.76
CA ASP A 408 -0.35 25.51 6.74
C ASP A 408 -1.36 25.74 5.61
N ALA A 409 -2.15 24.73 5.24
CA ALA A 409 -3.25 24.89 4.30
C ALA A 409 -4.44 25.67 4.88
N LEU A 410 -4.58 25.71 6.21
CA LEU A 410 -5.65 26.38 6.95
C LEU A 410 -5.30 27.82 7.37
N LEU A 411 -4.02 28.19 7.36
CA LEU A 411 -3.55 29.52 7.76
C LEU A 411 -2.69 30.14 6.62
N PRO A 412 -3.30 30.63 5.53
CA PRO A 412 -2.55 31.36 4.52
C PRO A 412 -2.13 32.70 5.12
N GLY A 413 -0.87 32.83 5.57
CA GLY A 413 -0.36 34.11 6.03
C GLY A 413 0.76 34.12 7.07
N ARG A 414 1.37 33.00 7.42
CA ARG A 414 2.60 33.03 8.22
C ARG A 414 3.81 32.86 7.32
N VAL A 415 4.44 33.98 6.99
CA VAL A 415 5.81 34.05 6.46
C VAL A 415 6.76 33.60 7.59
N PRO A 416 7.70 32.66 7.37
CA PRO A 416 8.71 32.34 8.35
C PRO A 416 9.68 33.54 8.47
N GLY A 417 9.84 34.04 9.69
CA GLY A 417 10.94 34.91 10.06
C GLY A 417 12.17 34.09 10.39
#